data_37a0be46268dc4f9214e96cc6d08e9a0
#
_entry.id   37a0be46268dc4f9214e96cc6d08e9a0
#
_cell.length_a   1.000
_cell.length_b   1.000
_cell.length_c   1.000
_cell.angle_alpha   90.00
_cell.angle_beta   90.00
_cell.angle_gamma   90.00
#
_symmetry.space_group_name_H-M   'P 1'
#
loop_
_entity.id
_entity.type
_entity.pdbx_description
1 polymer ?
#
loop_
_entity_poly.entity_id
_entity_poly.type
_entity_poly.pdbx_seq_one_letter_code
_entity_poly.pdbx_strand_id
1 'polypeptide(L)'
;MPISRTYAALVVWLLVPAVAGAQSANAAVAPGSPTADRLPIYEIDPTCPPTLPNDWILGDIRGLFVDDRDHLWVIHMPSSLTPQEIGAAVKPPIADCCFPAPPVLELDPDGKVLRTWGGPGDGYTWYDQEHGIYLDHNGFVWTGTSNGHHVMKFTQDGKHVLTIGTPGVNKGSNDPDHLGGPANFYVEPKTNEIFIADGYI
;
A
#
# COMPACT_ATOMS: atom_id res chain seq x y z
N MET A 1 51.55 -6.71 82.65
CA MET A 1 50.45 -7.39 81.95
C MET A 1 50.40 -6.87 80.54
N PRO A 2 50.83 -7.61 79.52
CA PRO A 2 50.69 -7.14 78.10
C PRO A 2 49.41 -7.65 77.53
N ILE A 3 48.67 -6.78 76.88
CA ILE A 3 47.40 -7.05 76.13
C ILE A 3 47.78 -7.43 74.72
N SER A 4 47.56 -8.70 74.41
CA SER A 4 47.70 -9.22 73.06
C SER A 4 46.51 -8.76 72.17
N ARG A 5 46.80 -8.03 71.09
CA ARG A 5 45.82 -7.67 70.09
C ARG A 5 45.94 -8.61 68.88
N THR A 6 44.94 -9.45 68.73
CA THR A 6 44.82 -10.37 67.58
C THR A 6 44.17 -9.58 66.44
N TYR A 7 44.87 -9.42 65.32
CA TYR A 7 44.29 -8.86 64.10
C TYR A 7 43.71 -9.99 63.25
N ALA A 8 42.41 -9.99 63.07
CA ALA A 8 41.74 -10.86 62.11
C ALA A 8 41.83 -10.22 60.71
N ALA A 9 42.53 -10.86 59.79
CA ALA A 9 42.55 -10.46 58.38
C ALA A 9 41.28 -10.92 57.68
N LEU A 10 40.45 -9.97 57.27
CA LEU A 10 39.28 -10.23 56.42
C LEU A 10 39.74 -10.35 54.95
N VAL A 11 39.71 -11.55 54.41
CA VAL A 11 39.93 -11.79 52.99
C VAL A 11 38.62 -11.59 52.26
N VAL A 12 38.49 -10.47 51.53
CA VAL A 12 37.34 -10.17 50.70
C VAL A 12 37.58 -10.83 49.30
N TRP A 13 36.82 -11.85 49.00
CA TRP A 13 36.78 -12.43 47.67
C TRP A 13 35.88 -11.56 46.79
N LEU A 14 36.48 -10.83 45.85
CA LEU A 14 35.75 -10.15 44.78
C LEU A 14 35.31 -11.18 43.75
N LEU A 15 34.02 -11.53 43.78
CA LEU A 15 33.36 -12.25 42.71
C LEU A 15 33.20 -11.30 41.50
N VAL A 16 34.04 -11.50 40.49
CA VAL A 16 33.85 -10.84 39.17
C VAL A 16 32.79 -11.64 38.44
N PRO A 17 31.64 -11.03 38.09
CA PRO A 17 30.67 -11.76 37.22
C PRO A 17 31.28 -11.94 35.83
N ALA A 18 31.42 -13.19 35.40
CA ALA A 18 31.74 -13.52 34.04
C ALA A 18 30.56 -13.04 33.15
N VAL A 19 30.79 -12.00 32.37
CA VAL A 19 29.87 -11.59 31.29
C VAL A 19 29.94 -12.69 30.23
N ALA A 20 28.95 -13.59 30.26
CA ALA A 20 28.75 -14.53 29.19
C ALA A 20 28.38 -13.73 27.94
N GLY A 21 29.32 -13.59 27.01
CA GLY A 21 29.06 -13.05 25.69
C GLY A 21 27.98 -13.91 25.02
N ALA A 22 26.84 -13.32 24.72
CA ALA A 22 25.84 -13.94 23.88
C ALA A 22 26.47 -14.14 22.49
N GLN A 23 27.01 -15.31 22.24
CA GLN A 23 27.30 -15.77 20.89
C GLN A 23 25.94 -15.89 20.20
N SER A 24 25.69 -15.04 19.20
CA SER A 24 24.63 -15.27 18.24
C SER A 24 24.88 -16.63 17.61
N ALA A 25 24.18 -17.64 18.10
CA ALA A 25 24.10 -18.92 17.43
C ALA A 25 23.49 -18.65 16.05
N ASN A 26 24.29 -18.74 15.00
CA ASN A 26 23.77 -19.00 13.67
C ASN A 26 22.96 -20.29 13.81
N ALA A 27 21.65 -20.17 13.86
CA ALA A 27 20.76 -21.31 13.84
C ALA A 27 21.05 -22.05 12.52
N ALA A 28 21.76 -23.15 12.62
CA ALA A 28 21.88 -24.07 11.50
C ALA A 28 20.45 -24.50 11.15
N VAL A 29 20.02 -24.20 9.93
CA VAL A 29 18.74 -24.66 9.39
C VAL A 29 18.71 -26.17 9.51
N ALA A 30 17.76 -26.72 10.28
CA ALA A 30 17.60 -28.14 10.47
C ALA A 30 17.41 -28.83 9.11
N PRO A 31 18.04 -30.00 8.87
CA PRO A 31 17.81 -30.78 7.65
C PRO A 31 16.34 -31.22 7.62
N GLY A 32 15.55 -30.68 6.70
CA GLY A 32 14.12 -30.98 6.56
C GLY A 32 13.18 -29.77 6.65
N SER A 33 13.65 -28.56 6.99
CA SER A 33 12.88 -27.34 6.69
C SER A 33 12.64 -27.25 5.19
N PRO A 34 11.44 -26.81 4.74
CA PRO A 34 11.20 -26.56 3.32
C PRO A 34 12.30 -25.60 2.85
N THR A 35 13.17 -26.15 2.04
CA THR A 35 14.49 -25.64 1.72
C THR A 35 14.40 -24.28 1.04
N ALA A 36 15.40 -23.45 1.28
CA ALA A 36 15.64 -22.19 0.57
C ALA A 36 15.59 -22.34 -0.98
N ASP A 37 15.72 -23.56 -1.49
CA ASP A 37 15.60 -23.96 -2.90
C ASP A 37 14.17 -23.81 -3.47
N ARG A 38 13.17 -23.41 -2.67
CA ARG A 38 11.78 -23.18 -3.09
C ARG A 38 11.32 -21.73 -2.96
N LEU A 39 12.18 -20.82 -2.57
CA LEU A 39 11.81 -19.41 -2.62
C LEU A 39 11.76 -18.97 -4.08
N PRO A 40 10.69 -18.29 -4.49
CA PRO A 40 10.60 -17.76 -5.84
C PRO A 40 11.73 -16.75 -6.07
N ILE A 41 12.40 -16.88 -7.21
CA ILE A 41 13.34 -15.86 -7.68
C ILE A 41 12.53 -14.93 -8.59
N TYR A 42 12.53 -13.65 -8.28
CA TYR A 42 11.83 -12.64 -9.06
C TYR A 42 12.82 -11.93 -9.98
N GLU A 43 12.45 -11.77 -11.23
CA GLU A 43 13.15 -10.98 -12.22
C GLU A 43 12.23 -9.87 -12.73
N ILE A 44 12.81 -8.76 -13.13
CA ILE A 44 12.03 -7.67 -13.76
C ILE A 44 11.62 -8.15 -15.16
N ASP A 45 10.31 -8.15 -15.39
CA ASP A 45 9.79 -8.39 -16.73
C ASP A 45 10.01 -7.14 -17.60
N PRO A 46 10.87 -7.21 -18.64
CA PRO A 46 11.13 -6.05 -19.49
C PRO A 46 9.96 -5.65 -20.38
N THR A 47 8.89 -6.48 -20.43
CA THR A 47 7.66 -6.19 -21.17
C THR A 47 6.59 -5.53 -20.33
N CYS A 48 6.81 -5.37 -19.01
CA CYS A 48 5.90 -4.73 -18.07
C CYS A 48 6.42 -3.33 -17.68
N PRO A 49 5.61 -2.28 -17.76
CA PRO A 49 4.21 -2.27 -18.17
C PRO A 49 4.05 -2.42 -19.68
N PRO A 50 2.94 -3.04 -20.14
CA PRO A 50 2.66 -3.15 -21.57
C PRO A 50 2.40 -1.76 -22.15
N THR A 51 2.50 -1.65 -23.48
CA THR A 51 2.07 -0.42 -24.17
C THR A 51 0.56 -0.22 -24.00
N LEU A 52 0.19 0.87 -23.34
CA LEU A 52 -1.21 1.20 -23.14
C LEU A 52 -1.86 1.71 -24.45
N PRO A 53 -3.16 1.47 -24.66
CA PRO A 53 -3.87 2.02 -25.81
C PRO A 53 -4.02 3.55 -25.71
N ASN A 54 -4.39 4.18 -26.83
CA ASN A 54 -4.72 5.61 -26.91
C ASN A 54 -3.59 6.56 -26.49
N ASP A 55 -2.32 6.13 -26.64
CA ASP A 55 -1.15 6.89 -26.19
C ASP A 55 -1.22 7.27 -24.70
N TRP A 56 -1.87 6.41 -23.90
CA TRP A 56 -1.98 6.60 -22.46
C TRP A 56 -0.66 6.33 -21.75
N ILE A 57 -0.41 7.15 -20.73
CA ILE A 57 0.66 6.93 -19.75
C ILE A 57 0.08 6.96 -18.34
N LEU A 58 0.77 6.28 -17.43
CA LEU A 58 0.42 6.23 -16.02
C LEU A 58 1.22 7.28 -15.26
N GLY A 59 0.57 7.96 -14.33
CA GLY A 59 1.24 8.69 -13.26
C GLY A 59 1.74 7.76 -12.15
N ASP A 60 2.00 8.31 -10.97
CA ASP A 60 2.41 7.54 -9.80
C ASP A 60 1.43 6.42 -9.50
N ILE A 61 1.93 5.19 -9.45
CA ILE A 61 1.11 4.05 -9.05
C ILE A 61 0.82 4.16 -7.55
N ARG A 62 -0.46 4.17 -7.19
CA ARG A 62 -0.93 4.37 -5.83
C ARG A 62 -1.56 3.14 -5.19
N GLY A 63 -1.79 2.10 -5.96
CA GLY A 63 -2.24 0.81 -5.46
C GLY A 63 -2.34 -0.23 -6.57
N LEU A 64 -2.16 -1.47 -6.15
CA LEU A 64 -2.28 -2.66 -7.00
C LEU A 64 -3.09 -3.72 -6.26
N PHE A 65 -3.92 -4.44 -6.99
CA PHE A 65 -4.64 -5.62 -6.50
C PHE A 65 -4.71 -6.67 -7.60
N VAL A 66 -4.46 -7.93 -7.26
CA VAL A 66 -4.63 -9.06 -8.19
C VAL A 66 -5.87 -9.84 -7.77
N ASP A 67 -6.81 -10.02 -8.69
CA ASP A 67 -8.04 -10.74 -8.43
C ASP A 67 -7.88 -12.26 -8.62
N ASP A 68 -8.95 -13.02 -8.40
CA ASP A 68 -8.98 -14.50 -8.51
C ASP A 68 -8.87 -15.03 -9.94
N ARG A 69 -8.87 -14.14 -10.94
CA ARG A 69 -8.66 -14.43 -12.36
C ARG A 69 -7.25 -14.06 -12.83
N ASP A 70 -6.36 -13.72 -11.88
CA ASP A 70 -5.04 -13.16 -12.12
C ASP A 70 -5.07 -11.82 -12.89
N HIS A 71 -6.20 -11.09 -12.85
CA HIS A 71 -6.26 -9.74 -13.40
C HIS A 71 -5.64 -8.73 -12.45
N LEU A 72 -4.84 -7.83 -13.00
CA LEU A 72 -4.21 -6.74 -12.26
C LEU A 72 -5.08 -5.50 -12.29
N TRP A 73 -5.56 -5.11 -11.13
CA TRP A 73 -6.22 -3.83 -10.89
C TRP A 73 -5.19 -2.80 -10.44
N VAL A 74 -5.16 -1.68 -11.14
CA VAL A 74 -4.21 -0.58 -10.89
C VAL A 74 -5.00 0.68 -10.58
N ILE A 75 -4.59 1.39 -9.53
CA ILE A 75 -4.96 2.80 -9.36
C ILE A 75 -3.69 3.65 -9.42
N HIS A 76 -3.72 4.69 -10.24
CA HIS A 76 -2.63 5.64 -10.36
C HIS A 76 -3.13 7.07 -10.19
N MET A 77 -2.22 8.00 -9.99
CA MET A 77 -2.50 9.41 -9.80
C MET A 77 -2.21 10.19 -11.10
N PRO A 78 -3.20 10.44 -11.97
CA PRO A 78 -3.00 11.20 -13.20
C PRO A 78 -2.46 12.60 -12.96
N SER A 79 -2.81 13.23 -11.83
CA SER A 79 -2.34 14.57 -11.47
C SER A 79 -0.85 14.64 -11.12
N SER A 80 -0.15 13.50 -10.97
CA SER A 80 1.31 13.48 -10.81
C SER A 80 2.08 13.72 -12.10
N LEU A 81 1.41 13.57 -13.25
CA LEU A 81 2.03 13.77 -14.55
C LEU A 81 2.28 15.25 -14.85
N THR A 82 3.49 15.54 -15.31
CA THR A 82 3.88 16.91 -15.71
C THR A 82 3.33 17.27 -17.09
N PRO A 83 3.18 18.55 -17.41
CA PRO A 83 2.78 18.99 -18.75
C PRO A 83 3.66 18.46 -19.88
N GLN A 84 4.95 18.20 -19.61
CA GLN A 84 5.89 17.65 -20.58
C GLN A 84 5.61 16.17 -20.88
N GLU A 85 5.14 15.42 -19.88
CA GLU A 85 4.78 14.01 -20.04
C GLU A 85 3.45 13.83 -20.78
N ILE A 86 2.51 14.75 -20.57
CA ILE A 86 1.19 14.73 -21.22
C ILE A 86 1.06 15.78 -22.33
N GLY A 87 2.09 15.92 -23.13
CA GLY A 87 2.20 17.01 -24.10
C GLY A 87 1.06 17.15 -25.09
N ALA A 88 0.39 16.04 -25.46
CA ALA A 88 -0.78 16.05 -26.31
C ALA A 88 -2.07 16.52 -25.59
N ALA A 89 -2.14 16.36 -24.26
CA ALA A 89 -3.33 16.70 -23.48
C ALA A 89 -3.38 18.17 -23.04
N VAL A 90 -2.23 18.89 -23.03
CA VAL A 90 -2.19 20.31 -22.65
C VAL A 90 -2.78 21.21 -23.75
N LYS A 91 -3.16 22.42 -23.39
CA LYS A 91 -3.77 23.39 -24.33
C LYS A 91 -2.98 24.69 -24.36
N PRO A 92 -2.40 25.10 -25.51
CA PRO A 92 -2.30 24.29 -26.75
C PRO A 92 -1.38 23.08 -26.57
N PRO A 93 -1.52 22.00 -27.37
CA PRO A 93 -0.61 20.86 -27.34
C PRO A 93 0.84 21.27 -27.59
N ILE A 94 1.78 20.67 -26.86
CA ILE A 94 3.22 20.90 -26.99
C ILE A 94 3.96 19.70 -27.58
N ALA A 95 3.27 18.56 -27.75
CA ALA A 95 3.78 17.34 -28.37
C ALA A 95 2.61 16.53 -29.00
N ASP A 96 2.95 15.55 -29.84
CA ASP A 96 1.96 14.66 -30.47
C ASP A 96 1.51 13.52 -29.54
N CYS A 97 2.28 13.21 -28.49
CA CYS A 97 2.00 12.26 -27.40
C CYS A 97 2.10 13.03 -26.07
N CYS A 98 1.59 12.64 -24.95
CA CYS A 98 0.76 11.49 -24.60
C CYS A 98 -0.45 11.99 -23.81
N PHE A 99 -1.32 11.11 -23.37
CA PHE A 99 -2.50 11.44 -22.54
C PHE A 99 -2.43 10.70 -21.21
N PRO A 100 -2.91 11.30 -20.08
CA PRO A 100 -3.07 10.54 -18.85
C PRO A 100 -4.12 9.44 -19.05
N ALA A 101 -3.82 8.23 -18.60
CA ALA A 101 -4.82 7.18 -18.51
C ALA A 101 -5.92 7.54 -17.49
N PRO A 102 -7.14 6.99 -17.59
CA PRO A 102 -8.09 7.05 -16.49
C PRO A 102 -7.51 6.46 -15.20
N PRO A 103 -7.87 6.98 -14.00
CA PRO A 103 -7.25 6.60 -12.73
C PRO A 103 -7.23 5.12 -12.40
N VAL A 104 -8.26 4.36 -12.81
CA VAL A 104 -8.39 2.92 -12.54
C VAL A 104 -8.31 2.13 -13.83
N LEU A 105 -7.46 1.10 -13.84
CA LEU A 105 -7.32 0.15 -14.93
C LEU A 105 -7.45 -1.28 -14.41
N GLU A 106 -8.09 -2.15 -15.20
CA GLU A 106 -8.04 -3.60 -15.08
C GLU A 106 -7.28 -4.15 -16.28
N LEU A 107 -6.23 -4.94 -16.02
CA LEU A 107 -5.43 -5.59 -17.03
C LEU A 107 -5.57 -7.12 -16.87
N ASP A 108 -5.61 -7.84 -18.00
CA ASP A 108 -5.50 -9.30 -17.98
C ASP A 108 -4.04 -9.75 -17.71
N PRO A 109 -3.78 -11.06 -17.52
CA PRO A 109 -2.43 -11.57 -17.28
C PRO A 109 -1.42 -11.27 -18.40
N ASP A 110 -1.90 -11.02 -19.63
CA ASP A 110 -1.06 -10.63 -20.75
C ASP A 110 -0.80 -9.11 -20.80
N GLY A 111 -1.34 -8.36 -19.83
CA GLY A 111 -1.19 -6.91 -19.71
C GLY A 111 -2.14 -6.10 -20.61
N LYS A 112 -3.12 -6.72 -21.24
CA LYS A 112 -4.11 -6.01 -22.03
C LYS A 112 -5.13 -5.32 -21.14
N VAL A 113 -5.41 -4.05 -21.42
CA VAL A 113 -6.44 -3.28 -20.72
C VAL A 113 -7.83 -3.82 -21.04
N LEU A 114 -8.54 -4.27 -20.00
CA LEU A 114 -9.91 -4.78 -20.07
C LEU A 114 -10.95 -3.69 -19.77
N ARG A 115 -10.69 -2.90 -18.76
CA ARG A 115 -11.54 -1.79 -18.28
C ARG A 115 -10.73 -0.61 -17.85
N THR A 116 -11.30 0.58 -17.98
CA THR A 116 -10.78 1.80 -17.37
C THR A 116 -11.91 2.71 -16.96
N TRP A 117 -11.72 3.40 -15.84
CA TRP A 117 -12.68 4.37 -15.32
C TRP A 117 -12.05 5.23 -14.22
N GLY A 118 -12.83 6.10 -13.63
CA GLY A 118 -12.42 6.99 -12.54
C GLY A 118 -12.30 8.43 -12.97
N GLY A 119 -12.02 9.28 -12.01
CA GLY A 119 -12.09 10.73 -12.17
C GLY A 119 -13.46 11.31 -11.74
N PRO A 120 -13.64 12.63 -11.87
CA PRO A 120 -14.88 13.30 -11.50
C PRO A 120 -16.10 12.68 -12.18
N GLY A 121 -17.18 12.50 -11.42
CA GLY A 121 -18.43 11.92 -11.91
C GLY A 121 -19.65 12.39 -11.11
N ASP A 122 -20.82 11.96 -11.51
CA ASP A 122 -22.08 12.37 -10.89
C ASP A 122 -22.32 11.61 -9.57
N GLY A 123 -22.71 12.35 -8.53
CA GLY A 123 -23.13 11.79 -7.25
C GLY A 123 -22.01 11.44 -6.27
N TYR A 124 -20.76 11.75 -6.60
CA TYR A 124 -19.61 11.56 -5.69
C TYR A 124 -18.53 12.63 -5.95
N THR A 125 -17.62 12.78 -4.99
CA THR A 125 -16.47 13.65 -5.12
C THR A 125 -15.24 12.81 -5.37
N TRP A 126 -14.63 12.92 -6.57
CA TRP A 126 -13.32 12.33 -6.84
C TRP A 126 -12.22 13.15 -6.15
N TYR A 127 -11.10 12.54 -5.90
CA TYR A 127 -9.96 13.11 -5.17
C TYR A 127 -8.73 13.28 -6.06
N ASP A 128 -7.81 14.16 -5.65
CA ASP A 128 -6.59 14.47 -6.40
C ASP A 128 -5.39 13.58 -6.03
N GLN A 129 -5.50 12.83 -4.93
CA GLN A 129 -4.45 11.93 -4.44
C GLN A 129 -5.04 10.56 -4.16
N GLU A 130 -5.21 9.82 -5.22
CA GLU A 130 -5.65 8.44 -5.18
C GLU A 130 -4.74 7.62 -4.26
N HIS A 131 -5.30 6.69 -3.47
CA HIS A 131 -4.52 5.80 -2.65
C HIS A 131 -5.28 4.52 -2.31
N GLY A 132 -4.65 3.38 -2.60
CA GLY A 132 -5.21 2.06 -2.36
C GLY A 132 -6.31 1.67 -3.33
N ILE A 133 -6.31 0.41 -3.71
CA ILE A 133 -7.36 -0.26 -4.48
C ILE A 133 -7.54 -1.67 -3.93
N TYR A 134 -8.78 -2.10 -3.79
CA TYR A 134 -9.13 -3.42 -3.28
C TYR A 134 -10.40 -3.91 -3.97
N LEU A 135 -10.40 -5.16 -4.42
CA LEU A 135 -11.59 -5.84 -4.94
C LEU A 135 -12.14 -6.76 -3.86
N ASP A 136 -13.38 -6.52 -3.41
CA ASP A 136 -13.98 -7.34 -2.39
C ASP A 136 -14.57 -8.65 -2.97
N HIS A 137 -14.89 -9.60 -2.08
CA HIS A 137 -15.43 -10.92 -2.43
C HIS A 137 -16.82 -10.86 -3.12
N ASN A 138 -17.49 -9.72 -3.12
CA ASN A 138 -18.73 -9.47 -3.85
C ASN A 138 -18.48 -8.83 -5.22
N GLY A 139 -17.22 -8.62 -5.60
CA GLY A 139 -16.81 -8.03 -6.86
C GLY A 139 -16.95 -6.52 -6.92
N PHE A 140 -16.95 -5.82 -5.79
CA PHE A 140 -16.90 -4.35 -5.78
C PHE A 140 -15.47 -3.85 -5.59
N VAL A 141 -15.16 -2.76 -6.27
CA VAL A 141 -13.87 -2.08 -6.17
C VAL A 141 -13.95 -0.97 -5.15
N TRP A 142 -13.02 -0.99 -4.20
CA TRP A 142 -12.85 0.02 -3.17
C TRP A 142 -11.60 0.85 -3.48
N THR A 143 -11.74 2.17 -3.40
CA THR A 143 -10.63 3.12 -3.59
C THR A 143 -10.68 4.20 -2.52
N GLY A 144 -9.55 4.78 -2.21
CA GLY A 144 -9.45 5.85 -1.21
C GLY A 144 -8.49 6.94 -1.62
N THR A 145 -8.24 7.83 -0.70
CA THR A 145 -7.38 8.97 -0.89
C THR A 145 -6.62 9.29 0.38
N SER A 146 -5.34 9.62 0.25
CA SER A 146 -4.54 10.01 1.40
C SER A 146 -4.86 11.41 1.96
N ASN A 147 -5.57 12.25 1.23
CA ASN A 147 -5.91 13.62 1.65
C ASN A 147 -7.36 14.05 1.41
N GLY A 148 -8.16 13.20 0.79
CA GLY A 148 -9.57 13.52 0.52
C GLY A 148 -10.53 13.09 1.63
N HIS A 149 -10.05 12.36 2.64
CA HIS A 149 -10.77 11.99 3.87
C HIS A 149 -11.99 11.10 3.65
N HIS A 150 -11.99 10.30 2.57
CA HIS A 150 -13.07 9.37 2.28
C HIS A 150 -12.60 8.16 1.47
N VAL A 151 -13.42 7.12 1.50
CA VAL A 151 -13.28 5.89 0.72
C VAL A 151 -14.53 5.72 -0.11
N MET A 152 -14.36 5.29 -1.35
CA MET A 152 -15.47 5.05 -2.27
C MET A 152 -15.54 3.59 -2.72
N LYS A 153 -16.74 3.11 -2.89
CA LYS A 153 -17.06 1.79 -3.44
C LYS A 153 -17.70 1.93 -4.81
N PHE A 154 -17.23 1.12 -5.76
CA PHE A 154 -17.71 1.10 -7.13
C PHE A 154 -18.02 -0.33 -7.58
N THR A 155 -18.86 -0.46 -8.60
CA THR A 155 -18.89 -1.69 -9.40
C THR A 155 -17.59 -1.81 -10.21
N GLN A 156 -17.31 -2.98 -10.76
CA GLN A 156 -16.14 -3.16 -11.63
C GLN A 156 -16.16 -2.25 -12.88
N ASP A 157 -17.34 -1.84 -13.31
CA ASP A 157 -17.51 -0.91 -14.43
C ASP A 157 -17.48 0.58 -14.03
N GLY A 158 -17.08 0.89 -12.79
CA GLY A 158 -16.89 2.25 -12.30
C GLY A 158 -18.17 2.98 -11.89
N LYS A 159 -19.31 2.28 -11.73
CA LYS A 159 -20.53 2.91 -11.19
C LYS A 159 -20.38 3.08 -9.69
N HIS A 160 -20.50 4.30 -9.19
CA HIS A 160 -20.47 4.62 -7.77
C HIS A 160 -21.60 3.92 -7.00
N VAL A 161 -21.27 3.34 -5.83
CA VAL A 161 -22.21 2.64 -4.96
C VAL A 161 -22.40 3.36 -3.64
N LEU A 162 -21.29 3.71 -2.96
CA LEU A 162 -21.33 4.44 -1.69
C LEU A 162 -20.00 5.15 -1.41
N THR A 163 -20.04 6.11 -0.50
CA THR A 163 -18.88 6.80 0.08
C THR A 163 -18.90 6.62 1.60
N ILE A 164 -17.74 6.34 2.20
CA ILE A 164 -17.51 6.32 3.65
C ILE A 164 -16.58 7.48 3.99
N GLY A 165 -16.91 8.24 5.03
CA GLY A 165 -16.26 9.50 5.37
C GLY A 165 -16.91 10.69 4.66
N THR A 166 -16.38 11.87 4.92
CA THR A 166 -16.89 13.12 4.35
C THR A 166 -15.79 13.79 3.54
N PRO A 167 -15.96 13.95 2.22
CA PRO A 167 -14.96 14.58 1.38
C PRO A 167 -14.47 15.92 1.93
N GLY A 168 -13.15 16.06 2.08
CA GLY A 168 -12.51 17.28 2.57
C GLY A 168 -12.67 17.57 4.07
N VAL A 169 -13.25 16.65 4.86
CA VAL A 169 -13.44 16.83 6.30
C VAL A 169 -12.59 15.84 7.09
N ASN A 170 -11.65 16.36 7.87
CA ASN A 170 -10.82 15.64 8.83
C ASN A 170 -10.94 16.30 10.20
N LYS A 171 -11.15 15.53 11.24
CA LYS A 171 -11.21 16.00 12.63
C LYS A 171 -10.23 15.27 13.57
N GLY A 172 -9.23 14.63 12.98
CA GLY A 172 -8.19 13.89 13.71
C GLY A 172 -8.51 12.41 13.91
N SER A 173 -7.48 11.64 14.29
CA SER A 173 -7.51 10.18 14.36
C SER A 173 -8.43 9.57 15.42
N ASN A 174 -8.96 10.37 16.33
CA ASN A 174 -9.90 9.90 17.36
C ASN A 174 -11.36 10.26 17.05
N ASP A 175 -11.63 10.82 15.88
CA ASP A 175 -13.01 11.12 15.46
C ASP A 175 -13.69 9.84 14.96
N PRO A 176 -14.84 9.43 15.54
CA PRO A 176 -15.53 8.21 15.14
C PRO A 176 -16.31 8.35 13.83
N ASP A 177 -16.54 9.57 13.36
CA ASP A 177 -17.45 9.87 12.24
C ASP A 177 -16.72 10.25 10.95
N HIS A 178 -15.42 10.58 11.03
CA HIS A 178 -14.64 11.07 9.89
C HIS A 178 -13.34 10.29 9.74
N LEU A 179 -12.91 10.13 8.50
CA LEU A 179 -11.61 9.55 8.17
C LEU A 179 -10.54 10.64 8.08
N GLY A 180 -9.32 10.29 8.47
CA GLY A 180 -8.16 11.18 8.36
C GLY A 180 -7.50 11.06 6.99
N GLY A 181 -6.81 9.97 6.73
CA GLY A 181 -6.11 9.70 5.47
C GLY A 181 -6.12 8.20 5.16
N PRO A 182 -7.23 7.67 4.62
CA PRO A 182 -7.35 6.26 4.33
C PRO A 182 -6.35 5.81 3.26
N ALA A 183 -5.62 4.73 3.57
CA ALA A 183 -4.53 4.22 2.76
C ALA A 183 -4.81 2.86 2.12
N ASN A 184 -5.49 1.97 2.85
CA ASN A 184 -5.79 0.64 2.35
C ASN A 184 -7.05 0.08 3.02
N PHE A 185 -7.63 -0.97 2.44
CA PHE A 185 -8.91 -1.52 2.84
C PHE A 185 -8.90 -3.03 2.78
N TYR A 186 -9.73 -3.64 3.62
CA TYR A 186 -10.07 -5.06 3.57
C TYR A 186 -11.52 -5.25 3.96
N VAL A 187 -12.25 -6.05 3.22
CA VAL A 187 -13.63 -6.43 3.55
C VAL A 187 -13.66 -7.89 3.99
N GLU A 188 -14.07 -8.13 5.23
CA GLU A 188 -14.19 -9.47 5.79
C GLU A 188 -15.32 -10.24 5.08
N PRO A 189 -15.04 -11.38 4.41
CA PRO A 189 -16.04 -12.08 3.61
C PRO A 189 -17.22 -12.62 4.39
N LYS A 190 -17.06 -12.92 5.68
CA LYS A 190 -18.11 -13.53 6.49
C LYS A 190 -19.08 -12.49 7.07
N THR A 191 -18.60 -11.30 7.38
CA THR A 191 -19.37 -10.26 8.08
C THR A 191 -19.70 -9.07 7.20
N ASN A 192 -19.01 -8.91 6.05
CA ASN A 192 -19.02 -7.72 5.21
C ASN A 192 -18.57 -6.44 5.93
N GLU A 193 -17.87 -6.57 7.05
CA GLU A 193 -17.23 -5.44 7.72
C GLU A 193 -16.03 -4.97 6.89
N ILE A 194 -15.93 -3.66 6.72
CA ILE A 194 -14.75 -3.05 6.10
C ILE A 194 -13.77 -2.58 7.18
N PHE A 195 -12.51 -2.95 7.03
CA PHE A 195 -11.38 -2.44 7.81
C PHE A 195 -10.62 -1.44 6.95
N ILE A 196 -10.44 -0.22 7.47
CA ILE A 196 -9.78 0.87 6.78
C ILE A 196 -8.51 1.22 7.55
N ALA A 197 -7.35 1.15 6.90
CA ALA A 197 -6.10 1.67 7.44
C ALA A 197 -6.09 3.19 7.25
N ASP A 198 -6.41 3.92 8.31
CA ASP A 198 -6.57 5.38 8.31
C ASP A 198 -5.38 6.01 9.03
N GLY A 199 -4.30 6.36 8.30
CA GLY A 199 -3.02 6.66 8.90
C GLY A 199 -2.23 7.85 8.35
N TYR A 200 -2.72 8.58 7.38
CA TYR A 200 -2.02 9.75 6.80
C TYR A 200 -2.43 11.08 7.47
N ILE A 201 -2.46 11.11 8.78
CA ILE A 201 -2.84 12.29 9.59
C ILE A 201 -1.84 12.58 10.69
#